data_25b0bfda11d2bc32d1b5de173f30562a
#
_entry.id   25b0bfda11d2bc32d1b5de173f30562a
#
_cell.length_a   1.000
_cell.length_b   1.000
_cell.length_c   1.000
_cell.angle_alpha   90.00
_cell.angle_beta   90.00
_cell.angle_gamma   90.00
#
_symmetry.space_group_name_H-M   'P 1'
#
loop_
_entity.id
_entity.type
_entity.pdbx_description
1 polymer ?
#
loop_
_entity_poly.entity_id
_entity_poly.type
_entity_poly.pdbx_seq_one_letter_code
_entity_poly.pdbx_strand_id
1 'polypeptide(L)'
;MGPLSFHNRDFAVKSEIGTDTIRARFSGNADIDAIAPLRDLMARIHAEVVRIRAREVEIDLRELEFMNAACMKLFVNWVAEILEAPEDVRYRLRFLSNPDVRWQRRSLVALQCITTDFVVVDR
;
A
#
# COMPACT_ATOMS: atom_id res chain seq x y z
N MET A 1 18.21 4.98 3.24
CA MET A 1 18.03 4.67 2.95
C MET A 1 17.17 4.59 2.18
N GLY A 2 16.78 5.15 1.73
CA GLY A 2 15.87 5.29 0.81
C GLY A 2 15.26 4.24 0.04
N PRO A 3 15.59 3.01 0.13
CA PRO A 3 15.00 2.00 -0.73
C PRO A 3 13.50 1.84 -0.55
N LEU A 4 12.94 2.30 0.54
CA LEU A 4 11.50 2.21 0.76
C LEU A 4 10.78 3.54 0.60
N SER A 5 11.43 4.51 -0.01
CA SER A 5 10.83 5.81 -0.25
C SER A 5 10.99 6.19 -1.71
N PHE A 6 10.05 6.99 -2.20
CA PHE A 6 10.03 7.41 -3.59
C PHE A 6 9.33 8.75 -3.67
N HIS A 7 9.78 9.61 -4.58
CA HIS A 7 9.02 10.81 -4.87
C HIS A 7 9.32 11.31 -6.28
N ASN A 8 8.30 11.87 -6.91
CA ASN A 8 8.45 12.60 -8.17
C ASN A 8 7.72 13.94 -8.02
N ARG A 9 7.46 14.62 -9.12
CA ARG A 9 6.86 15.96 -9.09
C ARG A 9 5.56 16.02 -8.30
N ASP A 10 4.66 15.07 -8.53
CA ASP A 10 3.29 15.14 -8.01
C ASP A 10 2.94 14.06 -6.99
N PHE A 11 3.82 13.12 -6.75
CA PHE A 11 3.51 11.95 -5.94
C PHE A 11 4.70 11.55 -5.08
N ALA A 12 4.45 11.17 -3.85
CA ALA A 12 5.51 10.72 -2.96
C ALA A 12 5.02 9.60 -2.06
N VAL A 13 5.93 8.67 -1.74
CA VAL A 13 5.73 7.66 -0.72
C VAL A 13 6.94 7.70 0.21
N LYS A 14 6.68 7.83 1.51
CA LYS A 14 7.72 7.78 2.53
C LYS A 14 7.42 6.61 3.45
N SER A 15 8.39 5.73 3.61
CA SER A 15 8.20 4.53 4.41
C SER A 15 9.16 4.47 5.58
N GLU A 16 8.68 3.91 6.69
CA GLU A 16 9.46 3.69 7.89
C GLU A 16 9.30 2.24 8.32
N ILE A 17 10.39 1.64 8.78
CA ILE A 17 10.39 0.27 9.25
C ILE A 17 10.34 0.26 10.77
N GLY A 18 9.29 -0.36 11.33
CA GLY A 18 9.16 -0.57 12.76
C GLY A 18 9.68 -1.95 13.14
N THR A 19 9.32 -2.40 14.34
CA THR A 19 9.75 -3.70 14.85
C THR A 19 9.09 -4.85 14.07
N ASP A 20 7.77 -4.78 13.90
CA ASP A 20 7.02 -5.80 13.19
C ASP A 20 6.01 -5.19 12.22
N THR A 21 6.19 -3.93 11.88
CA THR A 21 5.28 -3.17 11.03
C THR A 21 6.09 -2.26 10.11
N ILE A 22 5.62 -2.10 8.88
CA ILE A 22 6.16 -1.10 7.97
C ILE A 22 5.04 -0.09 7.72
N ARG A 23 5.37 1.19 7.81
CA ARG A 23 4.40 2.25 7.56
C ARG A 23 4.81 3.00 6.31
N ALA A 24 3.88 3.13 5.36
CA ALA A 24 4.11 3.86 4.11
C ALA A 24 3.08 4.98 3.99
N ARG A 25 3.56 6.21 3.87
CA ARG A 25 2.69 7.38 3.73
C ARG A 25 2.71 7.86 2.29
N PHE A 26 1.54 7.89 1.67
CA PHE A 26 1.34 8.31 0.29
C PHE A 26 0.81 9.73 0.27
N SER A 27 1.27 10.56 -0.66
CA SER A 27 0.77 11.93 -0.81
C SER A 27 0.79 12.35 -2.27
N GLY A 28 -0.12 13.27 -2.61
CA GLY A 28 -0.18 13.88 -3.93
C GLY A 28 -1.09 13.14 -4.91
N ASN A 29 -0.62 13.02 -6.14
CA ASN A 29 -1.41 12.46 -7.24
C ASN A 29 -0.64 11.33 -7.92
N ALA A 30 -1.16 10.11 -7.83
CA ALA A 30 -0.53 8.94 -8.43
C ALA A 30 -1.14 8.71 -9.81
N ASP A 31 -0.46 9.16 -10.84
CA ASP A 31 -0.90 9.03 -12.22
C ASP A 31 0.05 8.10 -12.98
N ILE A 32 0.04 8.17 -14.30
CA ILE A 32 0.79 7.26 -15.18
C ILE A 32 2.26 7.16 -14.77
N ASP A 33 2.88 8.29 -14.44
CA ASP A 33 4.29 8.34 -14.06
C ASP A 33 4.59 7.60 -12.77
N ALA A 34 3.58 7.31 -11.97
CA ALA A 34 3.76 6.63 -10.68
C ALA A 34 3.73 5.10 -10.81
N ILE A 35 3.22 4.55 -11.92
CA ILE A 35 2.98 3.11 -12.04
C ILE A 35 4.24 2.29 -11.83
N ALA A 36 5.27 2.53 -12.63
CA ALA A 36 6.50 1.73 -12.57
C ALA A 36 7.24 1.90 -11.24
N PRO A 37 7.47 3.13 -10.75
CA PRO A 37 8.16 3.27 -9.46
C PRO A 37 7.34 2.75 -8.29
N LEU A 38 6.01 2.84 -8.34
CA LEU A 38 5.17 2.31 -7.27
C LEU A 38 5.22 0.77 -7.25
N ARG A 39 5.15 0.14 -8.43
CA ARG A 39 5.29 -1.30 -8.54
C ARG A 39 6.61 -1.76 -7.92
N ASP A 40 7.68 -1.06 -8.25
CA ASP A 40 9.02 -1.38 -7.76
C ASP A 40 9.10 -1.20 -6.24
N LEU A 41 8.52 -0.13 -5.73
CA LEU A 41 8.48 0.14 -4.29
C LEU A 41 7.70 -0.93 -3.54
N MET A 42 6.54 -1.33 -4.07
CA MET A 42 5.73 -2.37 -3.45
C MET A 42 6.50 -3.69 -3.36
N ALA A 43 7.25 -4.03 -4.41
CA ALA A 43 8.07 -5.25 -4.40
C ALA A 43 9.15 -5.17 -3.32
N ARG A 44 9.75 -3.99 -3.13
CA ARG A 44 10.76 -3.78 -2.10
C ARG A 44 10.17 -3.86 -0.70
N ILE A 45 8.98 -3.27 -0.51
CA ILE A 45 8.29 -3.35 0.78
C ILE A 45 7.96 -4.80 1.09
N HIS A 46 7.46 -5.54 0.11
CA HIS A 46 7.15 -6.96 0.29
C HIS A 46 8.38 -7.75 0.70
N ALA A 47 9.51 -7.53 0.03
CA ALA A 47 10.76 -8.21 0.37
C ALA A 47 11.19 -7.88 1.80
N GLU A 48 11.02 -6.64 2.21
CA GLU A 48 11.38 -6.21 3.56
C GLU A 48 10.45 -6.81 4.62
N VAL A 49 9.17 -6.92 4.31
CA VAL A 49 8.19 -7.56 5.19
C VAL A 49 8.62 -9.01 5.46
N VAL A 50 8.99 -9.73 4.40
CA VAL A 50 9.42 -11.12 4.54
C VAL A 50 10.70 -11.20 5.37
N ARG A 51 11.64 -10.29 5.11
CA ARG A 51 12.93 -10.29 5.81
C ARG A 51 12.79 -10.07 7.31
N ILE A 52 11.96 -9.11 7.73
CA ILE A 52 11.81 -8.78 9.15
C ILE A 52 10.62 -9.51 9.80
N ARG A 53 9.89 -10.29 9.01
CA ARG A 53 8.68 -11.00 9.45
C ARG A 53 7.64 -10.04 10.00
N ALA A 54 7.42 -8.94 9.29
CA ALA A 54 6.41 -7.97 9.67
C ALA A 54 5.01 -8.58 9.59
N ARG A 55 4.15 -8.16 10.50
CA ARG A 55 2.76 -8.66 10.54
C ARG A 55 1.81 -7.77 9.78
N GLU A 56 2.22 -6.53 9.50
CA GLU A 56 1.32 -5.55 8.95
C GLU A 56 2.10 -4.47 8.21
N VAL A 57 1.53 -4.02 7.10
CA VAL A 57 1.99 -2.81 6.42
C VAL A 57 0.87 -1.80 6.54
N GLU A 58 1.16 -0.67 7.17
CA GLU A 58 0.19 0.41 7.29
C GLU A 58 0.38 1.34 6.11
N ILE A 59 -0.68 1.52 5.34
CA ILE A 59 -0.67 2.36 4.14
C ILE A 59 -1.53 3.57 4.41
N ASP A 60 -0.87 4.72 4.60
CA ASP A 60 -1.55 5.97 4.94
C ASP A 60 -1.86 6.73 3.67
N LEU A 61 -3.13 6.79 3.30
CA LEU A 61 -3.62 7.47 2.10
C LEU A 61 -4.29 8.80 2.41
N ARG A 62 -4.20 9.27 3.64
CA ARG A 62 -4.94 10.47 4.04
C ARG A 62 -4.55 11.72 3.26
N GLU A 63 -3.32 11.76 2.74
CA GLU A 63 -2.84 12.90 1.95
C GLU A 63 -2.77 12.59 0.46
N LEU A 64 -3.28 11.44 0.03
CA LEU A 64 -3.30 11.07 -1.37
C LEU A 64 -4.59 11.58 -2.00
N GLU A 65 -4.46 12.53 -2.92
CA GLU A 65 -5.62 13.19 -3.52
C GLU A 65 -6.19 12.43 -4.70
N PHE A 66 -5.33 11.76 -5.46
CA PHE A 66 -5.73 11.05 -6.67
C PHE A 66 -4.87 9.82 -6.88
N MET A 67 -5.49 8.77 -7.40
CA MET A 67 -4.76 7.57 -7.84
C MET A 67 -5.49 7.01 -9.06
N ASN A 68 -4.76 6.84 -10.17
CA ASN A 68 -5.41 6.28 -11.36
C ASN A 68 -5.67 4.79 -11.18
N ALA A 69 -6.51 4.24 -12.08
CA ALA A 69 -6.93 2.85 -11.97
C ALA A 69 -5.78 1.86 -12.09
N ALA A 70 -4.78 2.17 -12.90
CA ALA A 70 -3.62 1.28 -13.06
C ALA A 70 -2.80 1.20 -11.78
N CYS A 71 -2.64 2.32 -11.08
CA CYS A 71 -1.96 2.34 -9.78
C CYS A 71 -2.77 1.58 -8.74
N MET A 72 -4.10 1.75 -8.74
CA MET A 72 -4.95 1.03 -7.80
C MET A 72 -4.87 -0.48 -8.02
N LYS A 73 -4.72 -0.90 -9.26
CA LYS A 73 -4.58 -2.31 -9.59
C LYS A 73 -3.33 -2.93 -8.97
N LEU A 74 -2.29 -2.13 -8.73
CA LEU A 74 -1.09 -2.62 -8.06
C LEU A 74 -1.40 -3.11 -6.64
N PHE A 75 -2.32 -2.45 -5.95
CA PHE A 75 -2.76 -2.92 -4.63
C PHE A 75 -3.50 -4.25 -4.74
N VAL A 76 -4.33 -4.42 -5.77
CA VAL A 76 -5.02 -5.68 -6.02
C VAL A 76 -4.02 -6.80 -6.22
N ASN A 77 -2.99 -6.55 -7.02
CA ASN A 77 -1.93 -7.53 -7.28
C ASN A 77 -1.15 -7.86 -6.00
N TRP A 78 -0.91 -6.86 -5.16
CA TRP A 78 -0.21 -7.05 -3.90
C TRP A 78 -1.02 -7.96 -2.96
N VAL A 79 -2.33 -7.69 -2.84
CA VAL A 79 -3.21 -8.54 -2.03
C VAL A 79 -3.19 -9.98 -2.54
N ALA A 80 -3.25 -10.17 -3.86
CA ALA A 80 -3.20 -11.51 -4.46
C ALA A 80 -1.88 -12.20 -4.11
N GLU A 81 -0.77 -11.46 -4.14
CA GLU A 81 0.53 -12.01 -3.78
C GLU A 81 0.57 -12.46 -2.32
N ILE A 82 -0.01 -11.67 -1.42
CA ILE A 82 -0.08 -12.05 0.00
C ILE A 82 -0.88 -13.35 0.16
N LEU A 83 -2.01 -13.46 -0.53
CA LEU A 83 -2.87 -14.64 -0.41
C LEU A 83 -2.24 -15.89 -1.01
N GLU A 84 -1.30 -15.73 -1.95
CA GLU A 84 -0.58 -16.85 -2.53
C GLU A 84 0.63 -17.26 -1.71
N ALA A 85 1.03 -16.44 -0.76
CA ALA A 85 2.18 -16.74 0.09
C ALA A 85 1.83 -17.82 1.11
N PRO A 86 2.83 -18.55 1.63
CA PRO A 86 2.60 -19.49 2.74
C PRO A 86 1.95 -18.77 3.91
N GLU A 87 1.07 -19.49 4.61
CA GLU A 87 0.25 -18.91 5.65
C GLU A 87 1.06 -18.21 6.76
N ASP A 88 2.20 -18.75 7.10
CA ASP A 88 3.04 -18.24 8.17
C ASP A 88 3.78 -16.93 7.83
N VAL A 89 3.80 -16.54 6.54
CA VAL A 89 4.46 -15.30 6.12
C VAL A 89 3.46 -14.25 5.62
N ARG A 90 2.16 -14.54 5.71
CA ARG A 90 1.14 -13.58 5.31
C ARG A 90 1.08 -12.42 6.30
N TYR A 91 0.73 -11.24 5.80
CA TYR A 91 0.62 -10.04 6.60
C TYR A 91 -0.58 -9.23 6.14
N ARG A 92 -1.00 -8.28 6.94
CA ARG A 92 -2.15 -7.45 6.63
C ARG A 92 -1.72 -6.13 6.00
N LEU A 93 -2.55 -5.62 5.13
CA LEU A 93 -2.46 -4.26 4.65
C LEU A 93 -3.52 -3.46 5.39
N ARG A 94 -3.09 -2.49 6.19
CA ARG A 94 -3.99 -1.61 6.91
C ARG A 94 -3.97 -0.25 6.23
N PHE A 95 -5.11 0.16 5.71
CA PHE A 95 -5.23 1.42 5.00
C PHE A 95 -5.82 2.48 5.91
N LEU A 96 -5.13 3.62 6.02
CA LEU A 96 -5.69 4.79 6.68
C LEU A 96 -6.23 5.69 5.59
N SER A 97 -7.55 5.88 5.56
CA SER A 97 -8.20 6.61 4.50
C SER A 97 -8.66 7.99 4.96
N ASN A 98 -8.87 8.87 3.98
CA ASN A 98 -9.44 10.19 4.22
C ASN A 98 -10.91 10.15 3.79
N PRO A 99 -11.86 10.28 4.74
CA PRO A 99 -13.29 10.19 4.39
C PRO A 99 -13.76 11.31 3.47
N ASP A 100 -13.01 12.41 3.38
CA ASP A 100 -13.36 13.50 2.49
C ASP A 100 -12.95 13.24 1.04
N VAL A 101 -12.17 12.22 0.78
CA VAL A 101 -11.74 11.85 -0.56
C VAL A 101 -12.58 10.66 -1.02
N ARG A 102 -13.58 10.96 -1.86
CA ARG A 102 -14.62 9.98 -2.21
C ARG A 102 -14.10 8.70 -2.86
N TRP A 103 -13.13 8.82 -3.76
CA TRP A 103 -12.65 7.65 -4.49
C TRP A 103 -12.00 6.64 -3.55
N GLN A 104 -11.38 7.10 -2.47
CA GLN A 104 -10.70 6.21 -1.54
C GLN A 104 -11.67 5.21 -0.91
N ARG A 105 -12.82 5.70 -0.45
CA ARG A 105 -13.79 4.83 0.20
C ARG A 105 -14.24 3.71 -0.73
N ARG A 106 -14.62 4.06 -1.95
CA ARG A 106 -15.11 3.09 -2.93
C ARG A 106 -14.04 2.08 -3.29
N SER A 107 -12.84 2.53 -3.57
CA SER A 107 -11.74 1.68 -3.99
C SER A 107 -11.28 0.75 -2.88
N LEU A 108 -11.24 1.25 -1.65
CA LEU A 108 -10.78 0.45 -0.52
C LEU A 108 -11.81 -0.59 -0.11
N VAL A 109 -13.12 -0.28 -0.22
CA VAL A 109 -14.16 -1.26 0.02
C VAL A 109 -14.05 -2.40 -1.00
N ALA A 110 -13.81 -2.06 -2.27
CA ALA A 110 -13.63 -3.07 -3.31
C ALA A 110 -12.43 -3.97 -3.00
N LEU A 111 -11.34 -3.38 -2.54
CA LEU A 111 -10.14 -4.13 -2.18
C LEU A 111 -10.42 -5.04 -0.98
N GLN A 112 -11.14 -4.55 0.02
CA GLN A 112 -11.49 -5.31 1.21
C GLN A 112 -12.42 -6.48 0.88
N CYS A 113 -13.20 -6.38 -0.20
CA CYS A 113 -14.05 -7.48 -0.64
C CYS A 113 -13.24 -8.70 -1.11
N ILE A 114 -11.97 -8.53 -1.47
CA ILE A 114 -11.12 -9.64 -1.86
C ILE A 114 -10.81 -10.50 -0.64
N THR A 115 -10.50 -9.85 0.48
CA THR A 115 -10.25 -10.55 1.74
C THR A 115 -10.41 -9.58 2.91
N THR A 116 -11.25 -9.94 3.86
CA THR A 116 -11.41 -9.15 5.08
C THR A 116 -10.34 -9.48 6.11
N ASP A 117 -9.65 -10.62 5.94
CA ASP A 117 -8.63 -11.06 6.88
C ASP A 117 -7.32 -10.29 6.70
N PHE A 118 -7.00 -9.90 5.47
CA PHE A 118 -5.71 -9.29 5.18
C PHE A 118 -5.79 -7.86 4.64
N VAL A 119 -6.99 -7.31 4.49
CA VAL A 119 -7.20 -5.90 4.13
C VAL A 119 -8.08 -5.27 5.19
N VAL A 120 -7.52 -4.30 5.92
CA VAL A 120 -8.22 -3.58 6.97
C VAL A 120 -8.25 -2.11 6.57
N VAL A 121 -9.41 -1.48 6.70
CA VAL A 121 -9.57 -0.07 6.34
C VAL A 121 -9.98 0.72 7.57
N ASP A 122 -9.14 1.68 7.96
CA ASP A 122 -9.41 2.60 9.07
C ASP A 122 -9.67 4.00 8.50
N ARG A 123 -10.45 4.77 9.18
CA ARG A 123 -10.78 6.14 8.78
C ARG A 123 -10.28 7.13 9.76
#